data_c438f351b255c6450a6b68b9b64574fc
#
_entry.id   c438f351b255c6450a6b68b9b64574fc
#
_cell.length_a   1.000
_cell.length_b   1.000
_cell.length_c   1.000
_cell.angle_alpha   90.00
_cell.angle_beta   90.00
_cell.angle_gamma   90.00
#
_symmetry.space_group_name_H-M   'P 1'
#
loop_
_entity.id
_entity.type
_entity.pdbx_description
1 polymer ?
#
loop_
_entity_poly.entity_id
_entity_poly.type
_entity_poly.pdbx_seq_one_letter_code
_entity_poly.pdbx_strand_id
1 'polypeptide(L)'
;MTVGQAPARTAPTGRSRNLRRPLVYLLLSLGLLIMSAPFLWMALSSFKTTSELSASPPVWIPTEWTLENFRQLLDKLDLPLHFMNSVIVAVLVTVSNLVFCSMLGYALAKLRFVGRNKIFGVVLGALMVPGNLMLLPLFVLMSKLKLIDSYAGLVLPFAAGAFGVFLMRQFMQSIPDELLEAARMDGAGEWYIFWRIVMPLVKPALATLSIFTFLGSWNNFVWPLIATNDPDKYTLPVALATFATDPNKAGGSNGMLMAGAFLVVLPVLVLFIALQRHFTQGIATAGMK
;
A
#
# COMPACT_ATOMS: atom_id res chain seq x y z
N MET A 1 16.33 29.77 -68.84
CA MET A 1 15.97 29.75 -67.41
C MET A 1 14.87 28.76 -67.25
N THR A 2 15.21 27.53 -66.86
CA THR A 2 14.28 26.44 -66.61
C THR A 2 14.07 26.25 -65.10
N VAL A 3 12.86 26.57 -64.65
CA VAL A 3 12.49 26.45 -63.23
C VAL A 3 12.21 24.97 -62.90
N GLY A 4 13.07 24.36 -62.07
CA GLY A 4 12.94 23.01 -61.62
C GLY A 4 11.77 22.86 -60.62
N GLN A 5 10.80 22.01 -60.93
CA GLN A 5 9.73 21.59 -60.02
C GLN A 5 10.29 20.65 -58.94
N ALA A 6 10.13 21.01 -57.68
CA ALA A 6 10.41 20.13 -56.54
C ALA A 6 9.41 18.96 -56.46
N PRO A 7 9.86 17.73 -56.13
CA PRO A 7 8.96 16.59 -56.04
C PRO A 7 8.02 16.68 -54.80
N ALA A 8 6.74 16.44 -55.04
CA ALA A 8 5.70 16.38 -54.01
C ALA A 8 6.03 15.30 -52.99
N ARG A 9 6.16 15.67 -51.71
CA ARG A 9 6.25 14.74 -50.57
C ARG A 9 4.93 14.04 -50.40
N THR A 10 4.89 12.77 -50.72
CA THR A 10 3.76 11.87 -50.39
C THR A 10 3.68 11.73 -48.89
N ALA A 11 2.57 12.18 -48.29
CA ALA A 11 2.26 11.98 -46.87
C ALA A 11 2.06 10.47 -46.57
N PRO A 12 2.59 9.92 -45.48
CA PRO A 12 2.39 8.52 -45.12
C PRO A 12 0.92 8.27 -44.77
N THR A 13 0.30 7.33 -45.47
CA THR A 13 -1.08 6.89 -45.34
C THR A 13 -1.31 6.32 -43.91
N GLY A 14 -1.99 7.09 -43.06
CA GLY A 14 -2.25 6.81 -41.65
C GLY A 14 -3.35 5.74 -41.41
N ARG A 15 -3.28 4.56 -42.03
CA ARG A 15 -4.32 3.53 -41.88
C ARG A 15 -3.99 2.42 -40.88
N SER A 16 -2.74 2.28 -40.42
CA SER A 16 -2.33 1.22 -39.48
C SER A 16 -2.54 1.58 -37.99
N ARG A 17 -2.85 2.82 -37.67
CA ARG A 17 -2.99 3.31 -36.29
C ARG A 17 -4.34 2.95 -35.64
N ASN A 18 -5.38 2.70 -36.44
CA ASN A 18 -6.75 2.54 -35.95
C ASN A 18 -7.08 1.13 -35.43
N LEU A 19 -6.41 0.08 -35.90
CA LEU A 19 -6.66 -1.30 -35.47
C LEU A 19 -5.90 -1.72 -34.20
N ARG A 20 -4.79 -1.07 -33.89
CA ARG A 20 -4.03 -1.37 -32.66
C ARG A 20 -4.73 -0.89 -31.38
N ARG A 21 -5.46 0.22 -31.43
CA ARG A 21 -6.18 0.74 -30.27
C ARG A 21 -7.30 -0.21 -29.76
N PRO A 22 -8.24 -0.67 -30.60
CA PRO A 22 -9.29 -1.59 -30.11
C PRO A 22 -8.71 -2.91 -29.61
N LEU A 23 -7.65 -3.43 -30.25
CA LEU A 23 -6.97 -4.63 -29.77
C LEU A 23 -6.34 -4.43 -28.39
N VAL A 24 -5.68 -3.30 -28.15
CA VAL A 24 -5.12 -2.96 -26.83
C VAL A 24 -6.23 -2.83 -25.79
N TYR A 25 -7.33 -2.16 -26.10
CA TYR A 25 -8.47 -2.06 -25.17
C TYR A 25 -9.10 -3.42 -24.89
N LEU A 26 -9.22 -4.28 -25.89
CA LEU A 26 -9.74 -5.65 -25.72
C LEU A 26 -8.83 -6.45 -24.77
N LEU A 27 -7.52 -6.43 -25.00
CA LEU A 27 -6.55 -7.14 -24.14
C LEU A 27 -6.54 -6.59 -22.71
N LEU A 28 -6.62 -5.28 -22.55
CA LEU A 28 -6.70 -4.64 -21.22
C LEU A 28 -8.01 -5.00 -20.52
N SER A 29 -9.14 -5.00 -21.22
CA SER A 29 -10.43 -5.40 -20.67
C SER A 29 -10.47 -6.87 -20.27
N LEU A 30 -9.91 -7.75 -21.11
CA LEU A 30 -9.79 -9.17 -20.80
C LEU A 30 -8.89 -9.40 -19.56
N GLY A 31 -7.74 -8.74 -19.51
CA GLY A 31 -6.85 -8.78 -18.35
C GLY A 31 -7.54 -8.29 -17.07
N LEU A 32 -8.30 -7.20 -17.16
CA LEU A 32 -9.09 -6.66 -16.05
C LEU A 32 -10.13 -7.68 -15.56
N LEU A 33 -10.88 -8.31 -16.47
CA LEU A 33 -11.89 -9.32 -16.13
C LEU A 33 -11.25 -10.52 -15.43
N ILE A 34 -10.15 -11.04 -15.96
CA ILE A 34 -9.44 -12.18 -15.37
C ILE A 34 -8.93 -11.83 -13.96
N MET A 35 -8.32 -10.65 -13.79
CA MET A 35 -7.78 -10.22 -12.50
C MET A 35 -8.87 -9.87 -11.48
N SER A 36 -10.02 -9.36 -11.90
CA SER A 36 -11.13 -9.05 -11.01
C SER A 36 -12.02 -10.25 -10.67
N ALA A 37 -11.99 -11.31 -11.47
CA ALA A 37 -12.85 -12.49 -11.30
C ALA A 37 -12.80 -13.10 -9.89
N PRO A 38 -11.63 -13.34 -9.24
CA PRO A 38 -11.60 -13.90 -7.89
C PRO A 38 -12.19 -12.95 -6.85
N PHE A 39 -12.01 -11.64 -7.01
CA PHE A 39 -12.60 -10.65 -6.09
C PHE A 39 -14.12 -10.54 -6.29
N LEU A 40 -14.59 -10.61 -7.51
CA LEU A 40 -16.03 -10.66 -7.82
C LEU A 40 -16.66 -11.94 -7.27
N TRP A 41 -16.00 -13.09 -7.44
CA TRP A 41 -16.44 -14.35 -6.86
C TRP A 41 -16.53 -14.27 -5.33
N MET A 42 -15.51 -13.74 -4.66
CA MET A 42 -15.49 -13.53 -3.21
C MET A 42 -16.65 -12.62 -2.78
N ALA A 43 -16.81 -11.47 -3.45
CA ALA A 43 -17.88 -10.51 -3.16
C ALA A 43 -19.27 -11.14 -3.34
N LEU A 44 -19.52 -11.81 -4.47
CA LEU A 44 -20.80 -12.48 -4.71
C LEU A 44 -21.04 -13.64 -3.72
N SER A 45 -19.99 -14.40 -3.40
CA SER A 45 -20.07 -15.53 -2.47
C SER A 45 -20.37 -15.09 -1.03
N SER A 46 -19.98 -13.87 -0.65
CA SER A 46 -20.30 -13.32 0.68
C SER A 46 -21.82 -13.11 0.90
N PHE A 47 -22.59 -12.97 -0.18
CA PHE A 47 -24.06 -12.79 -0.14
C PHE A 47 -24.85 -14.05 -0.50
N LYS A 48 -24.21 -15.21 -0.71
CA LYS A 48 -24.87 -16.48 -1.03
C LYS A 48 -25.34 -17.21 0.24
N THR A 49 -26.35 -18.01 0.09
CA THR A 49 -26.77 -18.98 1.11
C THR A 49 -25.77 -20.14 1.19
N THR A 50 -25.76 -20.86 2.33
CA THR A 50 -24.86 -22.01 2.52
C THR A 50 -25.16 -23.13 1.48
N SER A 51 -26.40 -23.30 1.09
CA SER A 51 -26.83 -24.25 0.06
C SER A 51 -26.25 -23.91 -1.32
N GLU A 52 -26.26 -22.63 -1.71
CA GLU A 52 -25.67 -22.18 -2.97
C GLU A 52 -24.15 -22.31 -3.02
N LEU A 53 -23.48 -22.08 -1.87
CA LEU A 53 -22.02 -22.23 -1.77
C LEU A 53 -21.57 -23.69 -1.87
N SER A 54 -22.45 -24.64 -1.50
CA SER A 54 -22.20 -26.09 -1.57
C SER A 54 -22.75 -26.73 -2.83
N ALA A 55 -23.42 -25.96 -3.69
CA ALA A 55 -24.09 -26.49 -4.89
C ALA A 55 -23.08 -26.97 -5.95
N SER A 56 -23.43 -28.09 -6.61
CA SER A 56 -22.71 -28.62 -7.76
C SER A 56 -23.69 -28.85 -8.91
N PRO A 57 -23.56 -28.15 -10.05
CA PRO A 57 -22.50 -27.20 -10.43
C PRO A 57 -22.55 -25.89 -9.63
N PRO A 58 -21.41 -25.15 -9.55
CA PRO A 58 -21.35 -23.91 -8.77
C PRO A 58 -22.33 -22.85 -9.29
N VAL A 59 -23.05 -22.21 -8.38
CA VAL A 59 -23.92 -21.07 -8.69
C VAL A 59 -23.04 -19.82 -8.76
N TRP A 60 -22.98 -19.16 -9.92
CA TRP A 60 -22.10 -17.99 -10.11
C TRP A 60 -22.66 -16.72 -9.47
N ILE A 61 -23.94 -16.46 -9.66
CA ILE A 61 -24.64 -15.27 -9.16
C ILE A 61 -25.65 -15.72 -8.10
N PRO A 62 -25.73 -15.08 -6.92
CA PRO A 62 -26.73 -15.44 -5.91
C PRO A 62 -28.13 -15.42 -6.51
N THR A 63 -28.90 -16.48 -6.28
CA THR A 63 -30.34 -16.51 -6.59
C THR A 63 -31.13 -15.87 -5.45
N GLU A 64 -30.63 -16.05 -4.20
CA GLU A 64 -31.15 -15.42 -3.00
C GLU A 64 -30.03 -14.61 -2.33
N TRP A 65 -30.21 -13.29 -2.28
CA TRP A 65 -29.25 -12.38 -1.62
C TRP A 65 -29.48 -12.39 -0.11
N THR A 66 -28.47 -12.79 0.66
CA THR A 66 -28.54 -12.83 2.12
C THR A 66 -27.40 -12.06 2.78
N LEU A 67 -27.67 -11.47 3.93
CA LEU A 67 -26.65 -10.87 4.82
C LEU A 67 -26.31 -11.81 6.00
N GLU A 68 -26.82 -13.03 5.99
CA GLU A 68 -26.67 -13.98 7.09
C GLU A 68 -25.18 -14.29 7.38
N ASN A 69 -24.33 -14.41 6.34
CA ASN A 69 -22.89 -14.63 6.51
C ASN A 69 -22.23 -13.49 7.30
N PHE A 70 -22.65 -12.25 7.06
CA PHE A 70 -22.12 -11.08 7.78
C PHE A 70 -22.61 -11.04 9.21
N ARG A 71 -23.90 -11.35 9.46
CA ARG A 71 -24.49 -11.42 10.82
C ARG A 71 -23.78 -12.48 11.64
N GLN A 72 -23.68 -13.70 11.12
CA GLN A 72 -23.00 -14.79 11.83
C GLN A 72 -21.53 -14.50 12.10
N LEU A 73 -20.85 -13.81 11.18
CA LEU A 73 -19.47 -13.39 11.39
C LEU A 73 -19.36 -12.34 12.51
N LEU A 74 -20.26 -11.35 12.55
CA LEU A 74 -20.33 -10.33 13.61
C LEU A 74 -20.65 -10.94 14.98
N ASP A 75 -21.51 -11.97 15.02
CA ASP A 75 -21.88 -12.65 16.26
C ASP A 75 -20.72 -13.51 16.83
N LYS A 76 -19.85 -14.03 15.96
CA LYS A 76 -18.76 -14.95 16.35
C LYS A 76 -17.39 -14.28 16.48
N LEU A 77 -17.20 -13.11 15.88
CA LEU A 77 -15.94 -12.37 15.84
C LEU A 77 -16.22 -10.90 16.11
N ASP A 78 -15.49 -10.30 17.06
CA ASP A 78 -15.56 -8.85 17.31
C ASP A 78 -14.87 -8.07 16.16
N LEU A 79 -15.54 -8.05 15.01
CA LEU A 79 -15.05 -7.37 13.81
C LEU A 79 -14.73 -5.89 14.04
N PRO A 80 -15.57 -5.10 14.75
CA PRO A 80 -15.26 -3.70 15.03
C PRO A 80 -13.93 -3.52 15.76
N LEU A 81 -13.64 -4.36 16.77
CA LEU A 81 -12.39 -4.32 17.53
C LEU A 81 -11.19 -4.59 16.60
N HIS A 82 -11.22 -5.70 15.86
CA HIS A 82 -10.11 -6.10 14.99
C HIS A 82 -9.90 -5.14 13.81
N PHE A 83 -10.99 -4.58 13.29
CA PHE A 83 -10.94 -3.52 12.29
C PHE A 83 -10.25 -2.28 12.85
N MET A 84 -10.65 -1.84 14.05
CA MET A 84 -10.04 -0.69 14.72
C MET A 84 -8.55 -0.91 15.02
N ASN A 85 -8.17 -2.11 15.48
CA ASN A 85 -6.77 -2.50 15.67
C ASN A 85 -5.96 -2.33 14.38
N SER A 86 -6.50 -2.84 13.26
CA SER A 86 -5.85 -2.68 11.94
C SER A 86 -5.70 -1.22 11.54
N VAL A 87 -6.75 -0.40 11.74
CA VAL A 87 -6.71 1.03 11.45
C VAL A 87 -5.66 1.74 12.30
N ILE A 88 -5.66 1.49 13.62
CA ILE A 88 -4.69 2.10 14.55
C ILE A 88 -3.27 1.77 14.13
N VAL A 89 -2.97 0.48 13.90
CA VAL A 89 -1.62 0.04 13.50
C VAL A 89 -1.23 0.65 12.16
N ALA A 90 -2.10 0.57 11.14
CA ALA A 90 -1.79 1.10 9.81
C ALA A 90 -1.60 2.62 9.81
N VAL A 91 -2.42 3.37 10.56
CA VAL A 91 -2.29 4.82 10.67
C VAL A 91 -1.01 5.20 11.42
N LEU A 92 -0.73 4.57 12.56
CA LEU A 92 0.48 4.87 13.35
C LEU A 92 1.76 4.55 12.57
N VAL A 93 1.82 3.41 11.89
CA VAL A 93 2.95 3.05 11.00
C VAL A 93 3.07 4.05 9.86
N THR A 94 1.98 4.47 9.25
CA THR A 94 2.01 5.44 8.15
C THR A 94 2.49 6.81 8.62
N VAL A 95 1.92 7.34 9.69
CA VAL A 95 2.31 8.65 10.24
C VAL A 95 3.77 8.65 10.68
N SER A 96 4.23 7.60 11.38
CA SER A 96 5.63 7.49 11.78
C SER A 96 6.58 7.43 10.58
N ASN A 97 6.24 6.68 9.51
CA ASN A 97 7.03 6.68 8.27
C ASN A 97 7.06 8.06 7.60
N LEU A 98 5.91 8.75 7.51
CA LEU A 98 5.87 10.10 6.93
C LEU A 98 6.78 11.06 7.68
N VAL A 99 6.84 10.97 9.00
CA VAL A 99 7.69 11.84 9.83
C VAL A 99 9.15 11.40 9.72
N PHE A 100 9.47 10.18 10.12
CA PHE A 100 10.86 9.74 10.25
C PHE A 100 11.57 9.57 8.91
N CYS A 101 10.90 9.00 7.90
CA CYS A 101 11.51 8.85 6.58
C CYS A 101 11.70 10.21 5.89
N SER A 102 10.79 11.17 6.10
CA SER A 102 10.97 12.52 5.55
C SER A 102 12.12 13.27 6.23
N MET A 103 12.24 13.17 7.56
CA MET A 103 13.36 13.78 8.30
C MET A 103 14.70 13.18 7.88
N LEU A 104 14.79 11.85 7.80
CA LEU A 104 15.99 11.16 7.36
C LEU A 104 16.29 11.45 5.88
N GLY A 105 15.25 11.45 5.03
CA GLY A 105 15.36 11.80 3.61
C GLY A 105 15.88 13.22 3.42
N TYR A 106 15.37 14.19 4.17
CA TYR A 106 15.84 15.59 4.16
C TYR A 106 17.28 15.70 4.59
N ALA A 107 17.64 15.12 5.73
CA ALA A 107 19.00 15.12 6.23
C ALA A 107 19.99 14.54 5.20
N LEU A 108 19.63 13.40 4.58
CA LEU A 108 20.45 12.73 3.57
C LEU A 108 20.44 13.41 2.20
N ALA A 109 19.46 14.27 1.91
CA ALA A 109 19.39 15.00 0.65
C ALA A 109 20.06 16.38 0.72
N LYS A 110 19.81 17.15 1.80
CA LYS A 110 20.06 18.59 1.85
C LYS A 110 21.07 19.03 2.91
N LEU A 111 21.26 18.24 3.98
CA LEU A 111 22.22 18.59 5.01
C LEU A 111 23.63 18.07 4.67
N ARG A 112 24.65 18.82 5.07
CA ARG A 112 26.07 18.46 4.90
C ARG A 112 26.62 18.00 6.26
N PHE A 113 26.91 16.71 6.39
CA PHE A 113 27.53 16.14 7.59
C PHE A 113 28.43 14.96 7.23
N VAL A 114 29.37 14.66 8.14
CA VAL A 114 30.33 13.55 7.96
C VAL A 114 29.59 12.22 7.99
N GLY A 115 29.86 11.37 7.02
CA GLY A 115 29.23 10.02 6.98
C GLY A 115 27.90 9.93 6.23
N ARG A 116 27.35 11.03 5.69
CA ARG A 116 26.09 11.06 4.95
C ARG A 116 25.97 9.94 3.90
N ASN A 117 26.99 9.79 3.07
CA ASN A 117 26.98 8.78 2.01
C ASN A 117 27.08 7.33 2.56
N LYS A 118 27.79 7.13 3.67
CA LYS A 118 27.87 5.82 4.35
C LYS A 118 26.50 5.43 4.93
N ILE A 119 25.83 6.36 5.61
CA ILE A 119 24.46 6.13 6.14
C ILE A 119 23.49 5.82 5.00
N PHE A 120 23.57 6.57 3.90
CA PHE A 120 22.73 6.24 2.75
C PHE A 120 23.07 4.87 2.14
N GLY A 121 24.35 4.48 2.12
CA GLY A 121 24.77 3.13 1.75
C GLY A 121 24.15 2.04 2.61
N VAL A 122 24.03 2.27 3.95
CA VAL A 122 23.33 1.36 4.86
C VAL A 122 21.84 1.27 4.52
N VAL A 123 21.18 2.39 4.22
CA VAL A 123 19.77 2.40 3.79
C VAL A 123 19.58 1.57 2.52
N LEU A 124 20.48 1.72 1.53
CA LEU A 124 20.44 0.91 0.30
C LEU A 124 20.70 -0.56 0.58
N GLY A 125 21.66 -0.88 1.46
CA GLY A 125 21.93 -2.24 1.91
C GLY A 125 20.70 -2.89 2.58
N ALA A 126 19.99 -2.12 3.42
CA ALA A 126 18.77 -2.59 4.07
C ALA A 126 17.63 -2.92 3.08
N LEU A 127 17.56 -2.23 1.93
CA LEU A 127 16.60 -2.55 0.86
C LEU A 127 16.89 -3.90 0.18
N MET A 128 18.13 -4.36 0.22
CA MET A 128 18.53 -5.64 -0.39
C MET A 128 18.21 -6.85 0.51
N VAL A 129 17.96 -6.62 1.80
CA VAL A 129 17.66 -7.69 2.75
C VAL A 129 16.17 -8.05 2.64
N PRO A 130 15.83 -9.31 2.31
CA PRO A 130 14.44 -9.75 2.30
C PRO A 130 13.81 -9.62 3.69
N GLY A 131 12.68 -8.90 3.79
CA GLY A 131 12.03 -8.62 5.07
C GLY A 131 11.67 -9.86 5.88
N ASN A 132 11.31 -10.96 5.22
CA ASN A 132 10.97 -12.22 5.87
C ASN A 132 12.15 -12.85 6.65
N LEU A 133 13.39 -12.61 6.24
CA LEU A 133 14.58 -13.10 6.97
C LEU A 133 14.77 -12.36 8.30
N MET A 134 14.23 -11.16 8.42
CA MET A 134 14.34 -10.34 9.63
C MET A 134 13.27 -10.67 10.69
N LEU A 135 12.28 -11.50 10.38
CA LEU A 135 11.16 -11.80 11.29
C LEU A 135 11.64 -12.40 12.61
N LEU A 136 12.52 -13.42 12.57
CA LEU A 136 13.01 -14.06 13.78
C LEU A 136 13.91 -13.14 14.63
N PRO A 137 14.95 -12.47 14.07
CA PRO A 137 15.71 -11.47 14.82
C PRO A 137 14.84 -10.37 15.43
N LEU A 138 13.84 -9.90 14.67
CA LEU A 138 12.93 -8.86 15.11
C LEU A 138 12.05 -9.34 16.27
N PHE A 139 11.51 -10.55 16.20
CA PHE A 139 10.75 -11.16 17.29
C PHE A 139 11.57 -11.26 18.58
N VAL A 140 12.83 -11.75 18.47
CA VAL A 140 13.74 -11.84 19.62
C VAL A 140 14.01 -10.46 20.23
N LEU A 141 14.21 -9.43 19.38
CA LEU A 141 14.42 -8.06 19.84
C LEU A 141 13.20 -7.52 20.57
N MET A 142 12.01 -7.63 19.95
CA MET A 142 10.76 -7.14 20.55
C MET A 142 10.40 -7.90 21.84
N SER A 143 10.69 -9.18 21.92
CA SER A 143 10.52 -10.01 23.12
C SER A 143 11.44 -9.51 24.26
N LYS A 144 12.73 -9.27 23.98
CA LYS A 144 13.68 -8.73 24.96
C LYS A 144 13.27 -7.34 25.46
N LEU A 145 12.68 -6.52 24.59
CA LEU A 145 12.16 -5.20 24.94
C LEU A 145 10.80 -5.25 25.65
N LYS A 146 10.19 -6.45 25.82
CA LYS A 146 8.87 -6.68 26.40
C LYS A 146 7.76 -5.94 25.64
N LEU A 147 7.90 -5.84 24.33
CA LEU A 147 6.95 -5.17 23.44
C LEU A 147 6.06 -6.15 22.66
N ILE A 148 6.30 -7.46 22.80
CA ILE A 148 5.39 -8.48 22.27
C ILE A 148 4.01 -8.26 22.90
N ASP A 149 2.97 -8.53 22.14
CA ASP A 149 1.58 -8.41 22.56
C ASP A 149 1.17 -6.97 22.92
N SER A 150 1.70 -6.01 22.15
CA SER A 150 1.38 -4.58 22.31
C SER A 150 1.32 -3.84 20.96
N TYR A 151 0.56 -2.75 20.90
CA TYR A 151 0.57 -1.86 19.73
C TYR A 151 1.97 -1.31 19.44
N ALA A 152 2.77 -1.04 20.46
CA ALA A 152 4.15 -0.59 20.27
C ALA A 152 4.99 -1.64 19.54
N GLY A 153 4.83 -2.93 19.87
CA GLY A 153 5.49 -4.03 19.18
C GLY A 153 5.02 -4.21 17.73
N LEU A 154 3.78 -3.85 17.42
CA LEU A 154 3.26 -3.87 16.05
C LEU A 154 3.74 -2.68 15.21
N VAL A 155 3.97 -1.53 15.82
CA VAL A 155 4.24 -0.25 15.12
C VAL A 155 5.74 0.07 15.03
N LEU A 156 6.48 -0.03 16.15
CA LEU A 156 7.88 0.45 16.22
C LEU A 156 8.83 -0.20 15.21
N PRO A 157 8.75 -1.52 14.92
CA PRO A 157 9.61 -2.14 13.93
C PRO A 157 9.49 -1.53 12.52
N PHE A 158 8.33 -0.96 12.23
CA PHE A 158 7.99 -0.40 10.91
C PHE A 158 7.87 1.12 10.93
N ALA A 159 8.29 1.79 12.02
CA ALA A 159 8.17 3.24 12.16
C ALA A 159 8.99 4.04 11.14
N ALA A 160 10.08 3.46 10.62
CA ALA A 160 10.88 4.04 9.55
C ALA A 160 11.36 2.94 8.59
N GLY A 161 10.84 2.93 7.37
CA GLY A 161 11.22 1.97 6.34
C GLY A 161 12.34 2.47 5.43
N ALA A 162 13.29 1.61 5.07
CA ALA A 162 14.40 1.97 4.17
C ALA A 162 13.89 2.49 2.81
N PHE A 163 12.81 1.91 2.28
CA PHE A 163 12.16 2.39 1.06
C PHE A 163 11.63 3.82 1.21
N GLY A 164 11.00 4.14 2.34
CA GLY A 164 10.50 5.48 2.61
C GLY A 164 11.62 6.53 2.66
N VAL A 165 12.73 6.22 3.33
CA VAL A 165 13.92 7.08 3.38
C VAL A 165 14.50 7.30 1.99
N PHE A 166 14.66 6.24 1.21
CA PHE A 166 15.13 6.30 -0.16
C PHE A 166 14.22 7.17 -1.03
N LEU A 167 12.92 6.92 -1.00
CA LEU A 167 11.93 7.67 -1.79
C LEU A 167 11.98 9.15 -1.45
N MET A 168 11.89 9.50 -0.17
CA MET A 168 11.88 10.90 0.28
C MET A 168 13.18 11.61 -0.09
N ARG A 169 14.34 10.94 0.09
CA ARG A 169 15.62 11.50 -0.34
C ARG A 169 15.65 11.80 -1.83
N GLN A 170 15.17 10.90 -2.68
CA GLN A 170 15.17 11.11 -4.14
C GLN A 170 14.31 12.32 -4.54
N PHE A 171 13.13 12.45 -3.96
CA PHE A 171 12.28 13.62 -4.23
C PHE A 171 12.87 14.91 -3.67
N MET A 172 13.43 14.89 -2.47
CA MET A 172 14.03 16.09 -1.87
C MET A 172 15.31 16.53 -2.58
N GLN A 173 16.05 15.62 -3.22
CA GLN A 173 17.22 15.98 -4.05
C GLN A 173 16.84 16.83 -5.25
N SER A 174 15.65 16.71 -5.82
CA SER A 174 15.20 17.49 -6.97
C SER A 174 14.84 18.95 -6.63
N ILE A 175 14.72 19.29 -5.34
CA ILE A 175 14.49 20.68 -4.91
C ILE A 175 15.76 21.48 -5.14
N PRO A 176 15.71 22.66 -5.83
CA PRO A 176 16.88 23.53 -6.00
C PRO A 176 17.48 23.97 -4.66
N ASP A 177 18.81 23.89 -4.53
CA ASP A 177 19.50 24.28 -3.29
C ASP A 177 19.42 25.79 -3.07
N GLU A 178 19.35 26.58 -4.13
CA GLU A 178 19.21 28.03 -4.08
C GLU A 178 17.96 28.48 -3.31
N LEU A 179 16.88 27.73 -3.39
CA LEU A 179 15.66 28.01 -2.62
C LEU A 179 15.90 27.89 -1.11
N LEU A 180 16.65 26.88 -0.70
CA LEU A 180 16.95 26.64 0.72
C LEU A 180 18.01 27.62 1.24
N GLU A 181 18.98 27.98 0.40
CA GLU A 181 20.02 28.98 0.71
C GLU A 181 19.40 30.38 0.86
N ALA A 182 18.47 30.78 0.01
CA ALA A 182 17.74 32.03 0.16
C ALA A 182 16.99 32.08 1.50
N ALA A 183 16.28 31.02 1.87
CA ALA A 183 15.59 30.95 3.15
C ALA A 183 16.54 31.05 4.35
N ARG A 184 17.75 30.44 4.27
CA ARG A 184 18.79 30.58 5.31
C ARG A 184 19.34 32.02 5.41
N MET A 185 19.49 32.69 4.27
CA MET A 185 19.89 34.11 4.26
C MET A 185 18.84 35.02 4.89
N ASP A 186 17.55 34.66 4.76
CA ASP A 186 16.44 35.31 5.45
C ASP A 186 16.34 34.96 6.94
N GLY A 187 17.28 34.15 7.48
CA GLY A 187 17.32 33.76 8.88
C GLY A 187 16.44 32.57 9.26
N ALA A 188 15.90 31.83 8.29
CA ALA A 188 15.09 30.64 8.59
C ALA A 188 15.95 29.49 9.12
N GLY A 189 15.57 28.95 10.26
CA GLY A 189 16.20 27.74 10.83
C GLY A 189 15.80 26.47 10.06
N GLU A 190 16.61 25.39 10.18
CA GLU A 190 16.42 24.12 9.42
C GLU A 190 15.05 23.48 9.66
N TRP A 191 14.48 23.57 10.87
CA TRP A 191 13.14 23.07 11.18
C TRP A 191 12.04 23.83 10.43
N TYR A 192 12.18 25.16 10.29
CA TYR A 192 11.25 25.97 9.52
C TYR A 192 11.34 25.61 8.04
N ILE A 193 12.56 25.51 7.51
CA ILE A 193 12.82 25.11 6.12
C ILE A 193 12.20 23.74 5.86
N PHE A 194 12.45 22.75 6.71
CA PHE A 194 11.90 21.41 6.55
C PHE A 194 10.36 21.42 6.49
N TRP A 195 9.70 21.97 7.51
CA TRP A 195 8.23 21.88 7.61
C TRP A 195 7.47 22.84 6.71
N ARG A 196 7.99 24.07 6.50
CA ARG A 196 7.28 25.12 5.78
C ARG A 196 7.65 25.24 4.30
N ILE A 197 8.82 24.76 3.91
CA ILE A 197 9.30 24.87 2.52
C ILE A 197 9.36 23.48 1.89
N VAL A 198 10.13 22.57 2.45
CA VAL A 198 10.42 21.27 1.83
C VAL A 198 9.18 20.34 1.84
N MET A 199 8.53 20.16 2.99
CA MET A 199 7.37 19.25 3.09
C MET A 199 6.22 19.60 2.15
N PRO A 200 5.84 20.88 1.96
CA PRO A 200 4.85 21.25 0.95
C PRO A 200 5.26 20.95 -0.49
N LEU A 201 6.54 21.07 -0.82
CA LEU A 201 7.07 20.81 -2.18
C LEU A 201 7.07 19.31 -2.52
N VAL A 202 7.24 18.45 -1.52
CA VAL A 202 7.27 16.99 -1.72
C VAL A 202 5.92 16.29 -1.43
N LYS A 203 4.81 17.01 -1.40
CA LYS A 203 3.45 16.45 -1.20
C LYS A 203 3.15 15.23 -2.09
N PRO A 204 3.53 15.19 -3.39
CA PRO A 204 3.30 14.00 -4.21
C PRO A 204 4.06 12.77 -3.71
N ALA A 205 5.29 12.95 -3.22
CA ALA A 205 6.08 11.86 -2.63
C ALA A 205 5.48 11.39 -1.30
N LEU A 206 5.00 12.32 -0.47
CA LEU A 206 4.30 12.00 0.79
C LEU A 206 3.03 11.20 0.54
N ALA A 207 2.24 11.57 -0.47
CA ALA A 207 1.06 10.81 -0.85
C ALA A 207 1.43 9.38 -1.29
N THR A 208 2.46 9.25 -2.12
CA THR A 208 2.98 7.94 -2.56
C THR A 208 3.44 7.09 -1.37
N LEU A 209 4.27 7.67 -0.48
CA LEU A 209 4.75 6.99 0.73
C LEU A 209 3.60 6.57 1.63
N SER A 210 2.60 7.45 1.86
CA SER A 210 1.41 7.14 2.67
C SER A 210 0.67 5.92 2.16
N ILE A 211 0.44 5.86 0.85
CA ILE A 211 -0.31 4.76 0.23
C ILE A 211 0.44 3.45 0.38
N PHE A 212 1.73 3.41 0.02
CA PHE A 212 2.52 2.18 0.13
C PHE A 212 2.66 1.70 1.57
N THR A 213 2.88 2.62 2.51
CA THR A 213 3.02 2.26 3.92
C THR A 213 1.71 1.80 4.52
N PHE A 214 0.61 2.50 4.24
CA PHE A 214 -0.71 2.10 4.73
C PHE A 214 -1.10 0.72 4.18
N LEU A 215 -1.00 0.50 2.87
CA LEU A 215 -1.32 -0.79 2.26
C LEU A 215 -0.41 -1.91 2.78
N GLY A 216 0.89 -1.64 2.91
CA GLY A 216 1.85 -2.60 3.48
C GLY A 216 1.52 -2.98 4.91
N SER A 217 1.12 -2.02 5.74
CA SER A 217 0.73 -2.25 7.13
C SER A 217 -0.65 -2.91 7.25
N TRP A 218 -1.63 -2.45 6.46
CA TRP A 218 -2.99 -3.01 6.43
C TRP A 218 -3.00 -4.49 6.04
N ASN A 219 -2.22 -4.86 5.02
CA ASN A 219 -2.13 -6.23 4.53
C ASN A 219 -1.10 -7.08 5.29
N ASN A 220 -0.41 -6.51 6.29
CA ASN A 220 0.58 -7.26 7.05
C ASN A 220 -0.13 -8.30 7.93
N PHE A 221 0.23 -9.56 7.68
CA PHE A 221 -0.34 -10.71 8.37
C PHE A 221 0.69 -11.41 9.27
N VAL A 222 1.88 -11.67 8.71
CA VAL A 222 2.86 -12.57 9.36
C VAL A 222 3.40 -11.95 10.65
N TRP A 223 3.75 -10.67 10.63
CA TRP A 223 4.27 -10.03 11.84
C TRP A 223 3.23 -9.93 12.96
N PRO A 224 2.02 -9.39 12.74
CA PRO A 224 1.00 -9.41 13.78
C PRO A 224 0.68 -10.81 14.31
N LEU A 225 0.65 -11.83 13.43
CA LEU A 225 0.38 -13.22 13.84
C LEU A 225 1.40 -13.75 14.85
N ILE A 226 2.70 -13.42 14.69
CA ILE A 226 3.75 -13.88 15.61
C ILE A 226 3.99 -12.93 16.78
N ALA A 227 3.58 -11.66 16.66
CA ALA A 227 3.84 -10.63 17.66
C ALA A 227 2.67 -10.41 18.63
N THR A 228 1.51 -11.02 18.41
CA THR A 228 0.34 -10.91 19.31
C THR A 228 -0.14 -12.29 19.74
N ASN A 229 -0.43 -12.43 21.04
CA ASN A 229 -0.98 -13.64 21.65
C ASN A 229 -2.40 -13.41 22.17
N ASP A 230 -2.71 -12.19 22.59
CA ASP A 230 -4.01 -11.77 23.07
C ASP A 230 -4.97 -11.57 21.86
N PRO A 231 -6.08 -12.34 21.78
CA PRO A 231 -7.05 -12.19 20.70
C PRO A 231 -7.57 -10.77 20.53
N ASP A 232 -7.73 -10.00 21.61
CA ASP A 232 -8.24 -8.64 21.56
C ASP A 232 -7.28 -7.65 20.86
N LYS A 233 -6.02 -8.04 20.65
CA LYS A 233 -5.01 -7.26 19.94
C LYS A 233 -4.79 -7.68 18.49
N TYR A 234 -5.48 -8.71 18.04
CA TYR A 234 -5.36 -9.16 16.67
C TYR A 234 -5.77 -8.07 15.68
N THR A 235 -4.98 -7.91 14.63
CA THR A 235 -5.42 -7.17 13.45
C THR A 235 -6.47 -7.98 12.68
N LEU A 236 -7.27 -7.31 11.86
CA LEU A 236 -8.37 -7.95 11.13
C LEU A 236 -7.92 -9.15 10.28
N PRO A 237 -6.79 -9.10 9.51
CA PRO A 237 -6.31 -10.27 8.78
C PRO A 237 -5.95 -11.45 9.69
N VAL A 238 -5.34 -11.19 10.86
CA VAL A 238 -4.99 -12.25 11.83
C VAL A 238 -6.25 -12.85 12.45
N ALA A 239 -7.17 -12.00 12.89
CA ALA A 239 -8.43 -12.45 13.50
C ALA A 239 -9.25 -13.33 12.54
N LEU A 240 -9.31 -12.96 11.25
CA LEU A 240 -10.00 -13.78 10.25
C LEU A 240 -9.27 -15.09 9.96
N ALA A 241 -7.95 -15.10 9.90
CA ALA A 241 -7.19 -16.31 9.66
C ALA A 241 -7.29 -17.29 10.84
N THR A 242 -7.20 -16.81 12.08
CA THR A 242 -7.38 -17.63 13.27
C THR A 242 -8.82 -18.14 13.39
N PHE A 243 -9.81 -17.30 13.03
CA PHE A 243 -11.21 -17.72 12.96
C PHE A 243 -11.41 -18.84 11.91
N ALA A 244 -10.78 -18.72 10.74
CA ALA A 244 -10.88 -19.70 9.66
C ALA A 244 -10.29 -21.08 10.04
N THR A 245 -9.28 -21.10 10.90
CA THR A 245 -8.60 -22.34 11.34
C THR A 245 -9.23 -22.99 12.57
N ASP A 246 -10.16 -22.31 13.26
CA ASP A 246 -10.87 -22.85 14.41
C ASP A 246 -12.16 -23.56 13.97
N PRO A 247 -12.21 -24.92 14.02
CA PRO A 247 -13.39 -25.68 13.60
C PRO A 247 -14.66 -25.35 14.40
N ASN A 248 -14.49 -24.92 15.66
CA ASN A 248 -15.60 -24.60 16.55
C ASN A 248 -16.21 -23.22 16.22
N LYS A 249 -15.41 -22.30 15.71
CA LYS A 249 -15.85 -20.93 15.38
C LYS A 249 -16.36 -20.83 13.95
N ALA A 250 -15.56 -21.25 12.97
CA ALA A 250 -15.94 -21.15 11.56
C ALA A 250 -17.07 -22.12 11.18
N GLY A 251 -17.20 -23.25 11.90
CA GLY A 251 -18.24 -24.25 11.64
C GLY A 251 -18.26 -24.76 10.18
N GLY A 252 -17.14 -24.65 9.46
CA GLY A 252 -17.04 -25.00 8.03
C GLY A 252 -17.76 -24.04 7.07
N SER A 253 -18.27 -22.88 7.55
CA SER A 253 -19.00 -21.94 6.68
C SER A 253 -18.07 -21.12 5.82
N ASN A 254 -17.91 -21.53 4.56
CA ASN A 254 -17.18 -20.76 3.53
C ASN A 254 -17.81 -19.36 3.33
N GLY A 255 -19.09 -19.18 3.56
CA GLY A 255 -19.78 -17.90 3.42
C GLY A 255 -19.28 -16.83 4.41
N MET A 256 -19.11 -17.20 5.68
CA MET A 256 -18.54 -16.29 6.68
C MET A 256 -17.11 -15.86 6.33
N LEU A 257 -16.29 -16.80 5.84
CA LEU A 257 -14.92 -16.49 5.42
C LEU A 257 -14.88 -15.56 4.21
N MET A 258 -15.78 -15.76 3.23
CA MET A 258 -15.92 -14.86 2.09
C MET A 258 -16.39 -13.47 2.51
N ALA A 259 -17.34 -13.39 3.47
CA ALA A 259 -17.78 -12.12 4.02
C ALA A 259 -16.66 -11.38 4.76
N GLY A 260 -15.87 -12.09 5.57
CA GLY A 260 -14.71 -11.53 6.24
C GLY A 260 -13.63 -11.04 5.28
N ALA A 261 -13.26 -11.85 4.28
CA ALA A 261 -12.30 -11.48 3.25
C ALA A 261 -12.77 -10.26 2.44
N PHE A 262 -14.06 -10.18 2.11
CA PHE A 262 -14.65 -9.02 1.45
C PHE A 262 -14.50 -7.75 2.30
N LEU A 263 -14.76 -7.82 3.62
CA LEU A 263 -14.59 -6.69 4.54
C LEU A 263 -13.13 -6.23 4.65
N VAL A 264 -12.14 -7.15 4.59
CA VAL A 264 -10.71 -6.78 4.59
C VAL A 264 -10.33 -6.02 3.33
N VAL A 265 -10.92 -6.36 2.18
CA VAL A 265 -10.60 -5.72 0.89
C VAL A 265 -11.24 -4.34 0.76
N LEU A 266 -12.40 -4.10 1.37
CA LEU A 266 -13.14 -2.84 1.23
C LEU A 266 -12.30 -1.58 1.54
N PRO A 267 -11.57 -1.45 2.66
CA PRO A 267 -10.77 -0.27 2.94
C PRO A 267 -9.68 -0.02 1.91
N VAL A 268 -9.10 -1.10 1.36
CA VAL A 268 -8.09 -1.01 0.30
C VAL A 268 -8.70 -0.45 -0.98
N LEU A 269 -9.89 -0.92 -1.36
CA LEU A 269 -10.63 -0.39 -2.52
C LEU A 269 -11.02 1.07 -2.34
N VAL A 270 -11.53 1.43 -1.16
CA VAL A 270 -11.90 2.82 -0.84
C VAL A 270 -10.68 3.73 -0.91
N LEU A 271 -9.57 3.32 -0.31
CA LEU A 271 -8.31 4.07 -0.36
C LEU A 271 -7.81 4.23 -1.80
N PHE A 272 -7.84 3.15 -2.59
CA PHE A 272 -7.42 3.18 -3.98
C PHE A 272 -8.28 4.15 -4.81
N ILE A 273 -9.60 4.07 -4.71
CA ILE A 273 -10.52 4.95 -5.43
C ILE A 273 -10.31 6.41 -5.03
N ALA A 274 -10.10 6.69 -3.73
CA ALA A 274 -9.86 8.04 -3.23
C ALA A 274 -8.53 8.63 -3.72
N LEU A 275 -7.48 7.80 -3.85
CA LEU A 275 -6.12 8.26 -4.09
C LEU A 275 -5.59 7.94 -5.50
N GLN A 276 -6.36 7.27 -6.38
CA GLN A 276 -5.92 6.85 -7.72
C GLN A 276 -5.34 7.99 -8.58
N ARG A 277 -5.87 9.22 -8.45
CA ARG A 277 -5.36 10.40 -9.15
C ARG A 277 -3.92 10.77 -8.77
N HIS A 278 -3.49 10.46 -7.55
CA HIS A 278 -2.12 10.72 -7.08
C HIS A 278 -1.14 9.63 -7.56
N PHE A 279 -1.61 8.40 -7.78
CA PHE A 279 -0.83 7.32 -8.36
C PHE A 279 -0.37 7.62 -9.80
N THR A 280 -1.29 8.10 -10.63
CA THR A 280 -0.99 8.37 -12.04
C THR A 280 0.00 9.51 -12.22
N GLN A 281 0.03 10.49 -11.34
CA GLN A 281 0.97 11.60 -11.36
C GLN A 281 2.38 11.21 -10.89
N GLY A 282 2.49 10.36 -9.86
CA GLY A 282 3.77 9.92 -9.31
C GLY A 282 4.54 8.99 -10.25
N ILE A 283 3.87 8.08 -10.94
CA ILE A 283 4.49 7.13 -11.88
C ILE A 283 4.88 7.83 -13.19
N ALA A 284 4.08 8.77 -13.66
CA ALA A 284 4.36 9.50 -14.89
C ALA A 284 5.64 10.37 -14.80
N THR A 285 5.92 10.94 -13.63
CA THR A 285 7.14 11.73 -13.40
C THR A 285 8.40 10.87 -13.22
N ALA A 286 8.27 9.62 -12.77
CA ALA A 286 9.40 8.70 -12.64
C ALA A 286 9.82 8.08 -14.00
N GLY A 287 8.95 8.05 -15.00
CA GLY A 287 9.19 7.45 -16.32
C GLY A 287 9.66 8.40 -17.43
N MET A 288 9.80 9.69 -17.14
CA MET A 288 10.25 10.69 -18.11
C MET A 288 11.67 11.19 -17.79
N LYS A 289 12.65 10.29 -17.84
CA LYS A 289 14.07 10.62 -17.94
C LYS A 289 14.66 9.86 -19.10
#